data_b45900210305783dc42f91025240a839
#
_entry.id   b45900210305783dc42f91025240a839
#
_cell.length_a   1.000
_cell.length_b   1.000
_cell.length_c   1.000
_cell.angle_alpha   90.00
_cell.angle_beta   90.00
_cell.angle_gamma   90.00
#
_symmetry.space_group_name_H-M   'P 1'
#
loop_
_entity.id
_entity.type
_entity.pdbx_description
1 polymer ?
#
loop_
_entity_poly.entity_id
_entity_poly.type
_entity_poly.pdbx_seq_one_letter_code
_entity_poly.pdbx_strand_id
1 'polypeptide(L)'
;TTMNSIRTALDNLYADGSGSQILMYGEAWDMATNCDEGTVLASQKNLKQLSDRIGAFDDTIRDAIKGSTGGTDGAFVQEGSRRANLKTGIAGQSDTTTGWANVPSQCVTYASCHDNLCLYDKLVGSVYGADGKYRKRYEDLVAMNKLSAAIVITSQGIPFSLGGEEFCRSKDGDDNSYASSRKENMLDWENVDLYSDVIEYYRGLYKIRDAFAAFSDSTAATANSLAYLSDVPKGVMGYTINNTESGKWSQMCVIFNGSDSAQNVTAKGDWVVLADNKTAGLRNIKNVTNSVKVEAHSAVIMVDTKSYDSAGIMDDEGAVVIDYYDNKTEKLIKSQTLTGELGTSYDLTNLASTLNYDVKKTDGEIKGVFTDQVGHAKVYVEEYDGEMSTVTVKFVDETNNTEIEDSFLVKNRKGEQYYTPDLPSIKNYKLVLDDLPTNGAGKLDSASKTVTYKYTRVTDDEDKTVCRVNAIYMDDSGKILDTKTITGVEGQAYSLSQNTYEEKDLVSVPEKANGTFKSGEINVVFSYSSNPDPLKQMLPFVYVGTGLIIALCAASVIYSSNKRKKRIMAELDIEED
;
A
#
# COMPACT_ATOMS: atom_id res chain seq x y z
N THR A 1 -35.32 -7.50 6.86
CA THR A 1 -35.84 -6.37 7.67
C THR A 1 -34.79 -5.83 8.64
N THR A 2 -34.15 -6.65 9.50
CA THR A 2 -33.17 -6.17 10.50
C THR A 2 -32.02 -5.38 9.85
N MET A 3 -31.38 -5.93 8.83
CA MET A 3 -30.26 -5.27 8.15
C MET A 3 -30.68 -3.95 7.48
N ASN A 4 -31.88 -3.91 6.85
CA ASN A 4 -32.40 -2.68 6.29
C ASN A 4 -32.71 -1.62 7.37
N SER A 5 -33.19 -2.05 8.55
CA SER A 5 -33.42 -1.13 9.68
C SER A 5 -32.11 -0.55 10.22
N ILE A 6 -31.03 -1.35 10.31
CA ILE A 6 -29.69 -0.88 10.67
C ILE A 6 -29.21 0.15 9.65
N ARG A 7 -29.34 -0.16 8.35
CA ARG A 7 -28.96 0.78 7.28
C ARG A 7 -29.69 2.11 7.39
N THR A 8 -31.01 2.06 7.61
CA THR A 8 -31.82 3.27 7.82
C THR A 8 -31.38 4.06 9.05
N ALA A 9 -31.03 3.39 10.15
CA ALA A 9 -30.52 4.05 11.34
C ALA A 9 -29.17 4.74 11.08
N LEU A 10 -28.26 4.10 10.33
CA LEU A 10 -26.99 4.70 9.92
C LEU A 10 -27.21 5.91 9.01
N ASP A 11 -28.13 5.84 8.07
CA ASP A 11 -28.43 6.96 7.15
C ASP A 11 -28.91 8.21 7.90
N ASN A 12 -29.62 8.01 9.01
CA ASN A 12 -30.16 9.09 9.84
C ASN A 12 -29.28 9.43 11.06
N LEU A 13 -28.05 8.89 11.13
CA LEU A 13 -27.18 9.07 12.29
C LEU A 13 -26.77 10.53 12.52
N TYR A 14 -26.57 11.28 11.44
CA TYR A 14 -26.17 12.67 11.45
C TYR A 14 -27.19 13.56 10.74
N ALA A 15 -27.48 14.74 11.35
CA ALA A 15 -28.47 15.68 10.84
C ALA A 15 -28.11 16.30 9.47
N ASP A 16 -26.81 16.33 9.12
CA ASP A 16 -26.29 16.82 7.85
C ASP A 16 -26.41 15.79 6.70
N GLY A 17 -26.95 14.61 6.99
CA GLY A 17 -27.11 13.52 6.00
C GLY A 17 -25.82 12.73 5.73
N SER A 18 -24.69 13.05 6.38
CA SER A 18 -23.41 12.34 6.19
C SER A 18 -23.45 10.88 6.64
N GLY A 19 -24.42 10.49 7.47
CA GLY A 19 -24.71 9.10 7.80
C GLY A 19 -24.92 8.21 6.56
N SER A 20 -25.40 8.81 5.47
CA SER A 20 -25.52 8.14 4.18
C SER A 20 -24.18 7.73 3.56
N GLN A 21 -23.06 8.29 3.97
CA GLN A 21 -21.72 7.94 3.47
C GLN A 21 -21.09 6.76 4.23
N ILE A 22 -21.68 6.32 5.34
CA ILE A 22 -21.18 5.19 6.12
C ILE A 22 -21.37 3.91 5.30
N LEU A 23 -20.28 3.21 5.02
CA LEU A 23 -20.31 1.90 4.37
C LEU A 23 -20.86 0.85 5.34
N MET A 24 -21.73 -0.02 4.84
CA MET A 24 -22.25 -1.18 5.55
C MET A 24 -22.07 -2.41 4.67
N TYR A 25 -21.19 -3.30 5.07
CA TYR A 25 -20.93 -4.54 4.34
C TYR A 25 -20.50 -5.65 5.31
N GLY A 26 -20.50 -6.88 4.84
CA GLY A 26 -20.06 -7.99 5.65
C GLY A 26 -20.06 -9.32 4.92
N GLU A 27 -19.81 -10.37 5.68
CA GLU A 27 -19.85 -11.74 5.22
C GLU A 27 -21.30 -12.21 5.12
N ALA A 28 -21.73 -12.54 3.92
CA ALA A 28 -23.10 -12.93 3.62
C ALA A 28 -23.16 -14.43 3.24
N TRP A 29 -22.48 -15.27 4.01
CA TRP A 29 -22.43 -16.71 3.80
C TRP A 29 -23.69 -17.39 4.35
N ASP A 30 -24.12 -18.46 3.69
CA ASP A 30 -25.24 -19.28 4.12
C ASP A 30 -24.71 -20.39 5.06
N MET A 31 -24.46 -20.03 6.33
CA MET A 31 -23.76 -20.84 7.33
C MET A 31 -24.60 -21.97 7.94
N ALA A 32 -25.56 -22.52 7.21
CA ALA A 32 -26.46 -23.57 7.73
C ALA A 32 -27.06 -23.25 9.12
N THR A 33 -27.31 -21.98 9.39
CA THR A 33 -27.84 -21.48 10.65
C THR A 33 -29.29 -21.90 10.78
N ASN A 34 -29.64 -22.55 11.90
CA ASN A 34 -31.02 -22.82 12.23
C ASN A 34 -31.74 -21.52 12.59
N CYS A 35 -32.70 -21.14 11.78
CA CYS A 35 -33.52 -19.95 11.98
C CYS A 35 -34.96 -20.36 12.13
N ASP A 36 -35.76 -19.49 12.77
CA ASP A 36 -37.21 -19.68 12.87
C ASP A 36 -37.84 -19.75 11.47
N GLU A 37 -38.93 -20.50 11.36
CA GLU A 37 -39.67 -20.62 10.11
C GLU A 37 -40.08 -19.24 9.56
N GLY A 38 -39.83 -19.02 8.28
CA GLY A 38 -40.09 -17.74 7.61
C GLY A 38 -38.98 -16.70 7.73
N THR A 39 -37.88 -16.99 8.42
CA THR A 39 -36.69 -16.11 8.46
C THR A 39 -35.96 -16.14 7.12
N VAL A 40 -35.67 -14.95 6.55
CA VAL A 40 -34.83 -14.80 5.37
C VAL A 40 -33.45 -14.34 5.84
N LEU A 41 -32.42 -15.16 5.59
CA LEU A 41 -31.04 -14.84 5.92
C LEU A 41 -30.53 -13.70 5.02
N ALA A 42 -29.69 -12.83 5.59
CA ALA A 42 -28.95 -11.79 4.84
C ALA A 42 -27.73 -12.41 4.13
N SER A 43 -27.96 -13.43 3.31
CA SER A 43 -26.93 -14.11 2.52
C SER A 43 -26.90 -13.59 1.08
N GLN A 44 -25.82 -13.85 0.34
CA GLN A 44 -25.66 -13.40 -1.05
C GLN A 44 -26.90 -13.70 -1.90
N LYS A 45 -27.46 -14.92 -1.82
CA LYS A 45 -28.65 -15.31 -2.60
C LYS A 45 -29.89 -14.46 -2.32
N ASN A 46 -29.94 -13.77 -1.20
CA ASN A 46 -31.05 -12.92 -0.78
C ASN A 46 -30.71 -11.41 -0.85
N LEU A 47 -29.51 -11.06 -1.29
CA LEU A 47 -29.00 -9.68 -1.22
C LEU A 47 -29.86 -8.68 -2.02
N LYS A 48 -30.47 -9.13 -3.11
CA LYS A 48 -31.44 -8.33 -3.89
C LYS A 48 -32.66 -7.85 -3.10
N GLN A 49 -32.94 -8.43 -1.92
CA GLN A 49 -34.01 -8.02 -1.01
C GLN A 49 -33.55 -6.98 0.02
N LEU A 50 -32.26 -6.71 0.09
CA LEU A 50 -31.66 -5.72 0.97
C LEU A 50 -31.53 -4.36 0.24
N SER A 51 -31.28 -3.32 1.03
CA SER A 51 -30.93 -2.02 0.48
C SER A 51 -29.69 -2.12 -0.43
N ASP A 52 -29.71 -1.40 -1.53
CA ASP A 52 -28.58 -1.30 -2.49
C ASP A 52 -27.29 -0.76 -1.85
N ARG A 53 -27.36 -0.32 -0.59
CA ARG A 53 -26.26 0.20 0.21
C ARG A 53 -25.78 -0.76 1.31
N ILE A 54 -26.13 -2.03 1.18
CA ILE A 54 -25.62 -3.12 2.04
C ILE A 54 -24.82 -4.07 1.16
N GLY A 55 -23.49 -4.08 1.37
CA GLY A 55 -22.55 -4.86 0.57
C GLY A 55 -22.26 -6.25 1.17
N ALA A 56 -21.88 -7.17 0.31
CA ALA A 56 -21.39 -8.49 0.65
C ALA A 56 -20.09 -8.83 -0.07
N PHE A 57 -19.21 -9.57 0.57
CA PHE A 57 -18.01 -10.10 -0.05
C PHE A 57 -18.35 -11.03 -1.23
N ASP A 58 -17.65 -10.87 -2.35
CA ASP A 58 -17.83 -11.67 -3.57
C ASP A 58 -16.78 -12.79 -3.66
N ASP A 59 -17.13 -13.97 -3.19
CA ASP A 59 -16.27 -15.15 -3.30
C ASP A 59 -16.12 -15.64 -4.75
N THR A 60 -17.05 -15.32 -5.64
CA THR A 60 -16.98 -15.70 -7.06
C THR A 60 -15.80 -15.01 -7.74
N ILE A 61 -15.62 -13.69 -7.55
CA ILE A 61 -14.48 -12.99 -8.15
C ILE A 61 -13.17 -13.36 -7.46
N ARG A 62 -13.17 -13.51 -6.12
CA ARG A 62 -12.00 -13.98 -5.36
C ARG A 62 -11.45 -15.29 -5.95
N ASP A 63 -12.31 -16.27 -6.12
CA ASP A 63 -11.92 -17.59 -6.62
C ASP A 63 -11.65 -17.59 -8.13
N ALA A 64 -12.26 -16.67 -8.89
CA ALA A 64 -11.92 -16.47 -10.30
C ALA A 64 -10.54 -15.84 -10.48
N ILE A 65 -10.10 -14.98 -9.57
CA ILE A 65 -8.77 -14.37 -9.60
C ILE A 65 -7.68 -15.41 -9.28
N LYS A 66 -7.74 -16.05 -8.12
CA LYS A 66 -6.60 -16.79 -7.54
C LYS A 66 -6.82 -18.29 -7.31
N GLY A 67 -8.00 -18.82 -7.59
CA GLY A 67 -8.37 -20.20 -7.22
C GLY A 67 -9.11 -20.29 -5.89
N SER A 68 -9.44 -21.50 -5.46
CA SER A 68 -10.15 -21.77 -4.21
C SER A 68 -9.36 -21.34 -2.98
N THR A 69 -10.04 -21.20 -1.85
CA THR A 69 -9.47 -20.65 -0.62
C THR A 69 -8.36 -21.50 0.01
N GLY A 70 -8.54 -22.81 0.04
CA GLY A 70 -7.64 -23.75 0.75
C GLY A 70 -6.87 -24.71 -0.16
N GLY A 71 -7.02 -24.61 -1.49
CA GLY A 71 -6.38 -25.53 -2.44
C GLY A 71 -5.09 -24.99 -3.04
N THR A 72 -4.41 -25.87 -3.79
CA THR A 72 -3.26 -25.53 -4.62
C THR A 72 -3.67 -25.26 -6.08
N ASP A 73 -4.98 -25.22 -6.39
CA ASP A 73 -5.51 -24.91 -7.70
C ASP A 73 -5.22 -23.46 -8.10
N GLY A 74 -4.92 -23.25 -9.37
CA GLY A 74 -4.81 -21.94 -9.98
C GLY A 74 -6.13 -21.43 -10.55
N ALA A 75 -6.15 -20.18 -10.98
CA ALA A 75 -7.27 -19.57 -11.69
C ALA A 75 -6.78 -18.56 -12.74
N PHE A 76 -7.44 -17.38 -12.83
CA PHE A 76 -7.13 -16.47 -13.91
C PHE A 76 -5.68 -15.95 -13.86
N VAL A 77 -5.21 -15.50 -12.72
CA VAL A 77 -3.88 -14.87 -12.65
C VAL A 77 -2.72 -15.85 -12.82
N GLN A 78 -2.94 -17.15 -12.57
CA GLN A 78 -1.94 -18.20 -12.78
C GLN A 78 -1.98 -18.79 -14.20
N GLU A 79 -3.18 -18.97 -14.79
CA GLU A 79 -3.34 -19.77 -16.01
C GLU A 79 -4.40 -19.24 -16.99
N GLY A 80 -4.97 -18.06 -16.75
CA GLY A 80 -5.99 -17.44 -17.59
C GLY A 80 -7.32 -18.20 -17.64
N SER A 81 -7.62 -19.01 -16.62
CA SER A 81 -8.86 -19.78 -16.50
C SER A 81 -10.02 -18.97 -15.87
N ARG A 82 -11.19 -19.57 -15.65
CA ARG A 82 -12.37 -19.01 -14.95
C ARG A 82 -12.89 -17.66 -15.47
N ARG A 83 -12.69 -17.36 -16.74
CA ARG A 83 -13.06 -16.05 -17.36
C ARG A 83 -14.55 -15.71 -17.23
N ALA A 84 -15.44 -16.69 -17.21
CA ALA A 84 -16.88 -16.42 -17.06
C ALA A 84 -17.22 -15.83 -15.69
N ASN A 85 -16.69 -16.44 -14.62
CA ASN A 85 -16.88 -15.95 -13.25
C ASN A 85 -16.19 -14.60 -13.05
N LEU A 86 -15.00 -14.42 -13.64
CA LEU A 86 -14.29 -13.16 -13.61
C LEU A 86 -15.10 -12.03 -14.26
N LYS A 87 -15.75 -12.32 -15.40
CA LYS A 87 -16.64 -11.37 -16.10
C LYS A 87 -17.78 -10.90 -15.22
N THR A 88 -18.46 -11.83 -14.54
CA THR A 88 -19.57 -11.49 -13.63
C THR A 88 -19.08 -10.66 -12.44
N GLY A 89 -17.91 -11.02 -11.86
CA GLY A 89 -17.30 -10.26 -10.76
C GLY A 89 -16.87 -8.85 -11.17
N ILE A 90 -16.27 -8.67 -12.37
CA ILE A 90 -15.91 -7.35 -12.89
C ILE A 90 -17.14 -6.44 -13.00
N ALA A 91 -18.31 -6.98 -13.33
CA ALA A 91 -19.58 -6.27 -13.35
C ALA A 91 -20.17 -6.02 -11.93
N GLY A 92 -19.43 -6.32 -10.85
CA GLY A 92 -19.89 -6.15 -9.46
C GLY A 92 -21.13 -6.98 -9.15
N GLN A 93 -21.24 -8.21 -9.71
CA GLN A 93 -22.38 -9.12 -9.54
C GLN A 93 -23.74 -8.49 -9.90
N SER A 94 -23.77 -7.36 -10.61
CA SER A 94 -24.97 -6.65 -11.02
C SER A 94 -25.37 -6.92 -12.49
N ASP A 95 -24.70 -7.87 -13.13
CA ASP A 95 -25.12 -8.44 -14.42
C ASP A 95 -26.53 -9.03 -14.28
N THR A 96 -27.40 -8.67 -15.19
CA THR A 96 -28.81 -9.05 -15.16
C THR A 96 -29.09 -10.54 -15.32
N THR A 97 -28.08 -11.33 -15.74
CA THR A 97 -28.26 -12.74 -16.07
C THR A 97 -27.81 -13.70 -14.97
N THR A 98 -26.73 -13.44 -14.29
CA THR A 98 -26.09 -14.37 -13.34
C THR A 98 -25.75 -13.75 -12.00
N GLY A 99 -25.69 -12.42 -11.91
CA GLY A 99 -25.31 -11.73 -10.68
C GLY A 99 -26.34 -11.82 -9.56
N TRP A 100 -25.87 -11.80 -8.33
CA TRP A 100 -26.68 -11.84 -7.12
C TRP A 100 -26.96 -10.45 -6.51
N ALA A 101 -26.38 -9.38 -7.05
CA ALA A 101 -26.61 -8.00 -6.63
C ALA A 101 -27.59 -7.26 -7.58
N ASN A 102 -28.28 -6.24 -7.07
CA ASN A 102 -29.04 -5.29 -7.88
C ASN A 102 -28.13 -4.27 -8.54
N VAL A 103 -27.12 -3.80 -7.79
CA VAL A 103 -26.19 -2.74 -8.16
C VAL A 103 -24.79 -3.07 -7.64
N PRO A 104 -23.72 -2.52 -8.26
CA PRO A 104 -22.34 -2.82 -7.85
C PRO A 104 -22.01 -2.42 -6.40
N SER A 105 -22.67 -1.41 -5.83
CA SER A 105 -22.48 -1.01 -4.42
C SER A 105 -22.84 -2.12 -3.40
N GLN A 106 -23.54 -3.16 -3.83
CA GLN A 106 -23.79 -4.36 -3.01
C GLN A 106 -22.66 -5.40 -3.08
N CYS A 107 -21.62 -5.19 -3.90
CA CYS A 107 -20.54 -6.15 -4.12
C CYS A 107 -19.22 -5.61 -3.56
N VAL A 108 -18.59 -6.38 -2.65
CA VAL A 108 -17.23 -6.14 -2.19
C VAL A 108 -16.28 -7.02 -3.01
N THR A 109 -15.52 -6.39 -3.90
CA THR A 109 -14.59 -7.06 -4.83
C THR A 109 -13.22 -7.18 -4.19
N TYR A 110 -12.66 -8.40 -4.12
CA TYR A 110 -11.41 -8.66 -3.41
C TYR A 110 -10.68 -9.90 -3.95
N ALA A 111 -9.37 -9.98 -3.65
CA ALA A 111 -8.56 -11.15 -3.92
C ALA A 111 -8.24 -11.97 -2.68
N SER A 112 -8.03 -11.33 -1.53
CA SER A 112 -7.82 -11.98 -0.23
C SER A 112 -8.39 -11.15 0.93
N CYS A 113 -8.62 -11.80 2.07
CA CYS A 113 -9.10 -11.16 3.30
C CYS A 113 -8.41 -11.78 4.53
N HIS A 114 -8.95 -11.53 5.72
CA HIS A 114 -8.38 -12.05 6.97
C HIS A 114 -8.42 -13.58 7.09
N ASP A 115 -9.45 -14.22 6.52
CA ASP A 115 -9.65 -15.66 6.49
C ASP A 115 -8.94 -16.31 5.30
N ASN A 116 -8.56 -17.58 5.47
CA ASN A 116 -7.87 -18.40 4.48
C ASN A 116 -6.48 -17.86 4.11
N LEU A 117 -5.87 -18.41 3.06
CA LEU A 117 -4.55 -17.97 2.57
C LEU A 117 -4.61 -16.51 2.09
N CYS A 118 -3.69 -15.69 2.56
CA CYS A 118 -3.47 -14.38 1.92
C CYS A 118 -3.03 -14.56 0.46
N LEU A 119 -3.16 -13.51 -0.35
CA LEU A 119 -2.94 -13.61 -1.79
C LEU A 119 -1.58 -14.22 -2.13
N TYR A 120 -0.49 -13.71 -1.54
CA TYR A 120 0.85 -14.17 -1.87
C TYR A 120 1.08 -15.64 -1.48
N ASP A 121 0.60 -16.08 -0.32
CA ASP A 121 0.69 -17.48 0.12
C ASP A 121 -0.08 -18.41 -0.82
N LYS A 122 -1.26 -18.01 -1.27
CA LYS A 122 -2.03 -18.76 -2.26
C LYS A 122 -1.27 -18.88 -3.59
N LEU A 123 -0.63 -17.80 -4.05
CA LEU A 123 0.17 -17.84 -5.28
C LEU A 123 1.39 -18.74 -5.12
N VAL A 124 2.13 -18.67 -4.00
CA VAL A 124 3.24 -19.59 -3.71
C VAL A 124 2.77 -21.04 -3.72
N GLY A 125 1.69 -21.34 -3.01
CA GLY A 125 1.16 -22.71 -2.91
C GLY A 125 0.68 -23.27 -4.26
N SER A 126 0.04 -22.45 -5.10
CA SER A 126 -0.51 -22.88 -6.38
C SER A 126 0.55 -23.01 -7.48
N VAL A 127 1.63 -22.21 -7.46
CA VAL A 127 2.67 -22.20 -8.51
C VAL A 127 3.85 -23.09 -8.15
N TYR A 128 4.32 -23.02 -6.91
CA TYR A 128 5.53 -23.73 -6.45
C TYR A 128 5.25 -24.93 -5.55
N GLY A 129 4.01 -25.07 -5.04
CA GLY A 129 3.63 -26.19 -4.16
C GLY A 129 4.56 -26.30 -2.95
N ALA A 130 5.02 -27.54 -2.67
CA ALA A 130 5.88 -27.83 -1.51
C ALA A 130 7.30 -27.21 -1.62
N ASP A 131 7.75 -26.84 -2.82
CA ASP A 131 9.05 -26.21 -3.04
C ASP A 131 9.01 -24.69 -2.81
N GLY A 132 7.82 -24.13 -2.67
CA GLY A 132 7.59 -22.70 -2.47
C GLY A 132 8.14 -22.21 -1.13
N LYS A 133 8.66 -20.99 -1.12
CA LYS A 133 9.12 -20.27 0.06
C LYS A 133 8.28 -19.01 0.22
N TYR A 134 7.42 -18.99 1.22
CA TYR A 134 6.42 -17.94 1.44
C TYR A 134 6.99 -16.52 1.63
N ARG A 135 8.21 -16.42 2.19
CA ARG A 135 8.87 -15.12 2.41
C ARG A 135 9.92 -14.77 1.35
N LYS A 136 9.97 -15.56 0.25
CA LYS A 136 10.87 -15.27 -0.88
C LYS A 136 10.13 -14.46 -1.94
N ARG A 137 10.76 -13.44 -2.51
CA ARG A 137 10.27 -12.73 -3.69
C ARG A 137 10.45 -13.60 -4.95
N TYR A 138 9.38 -13.78 -5.71
CA TYR A 138 9.34 -14.42 -7.01
C TYR A 138 8.70 -13.45 -8.00
N GLU A 139 9.39 -13.14 -9.10
CA GLU A 139 8.93 -12.11 -10.05
C GLU A 139 7.63 -12.46 -10.77
N ASP A 140 7.42 -13.74 -11.07
CA ASP A 140 6.15 -14.24 -11.63
C ASP A 140 4.98 -14.07 -10.64
N LEU A 141 5.20 -14.32 -9.35
CA LEU A 141 4.17 -14.09 -8.33
C LEU A 141 3.92 -12.61 -8.08
N VAL A 142 4.95 -11.76 -8.18
CA VAL A 142 4.79 -10.30 -8.15
C VAL A 142 3.93 -9.84 -9.33
N ALA A 143 4.17 -10.36 -10.53
CA ALA A 143 3.34 -10.07 -11.70
C ALA A 143 1.88 -10.49 -11.48
N MET A 144 1.64 -11.71 -10.93
CA MET A 144 0.30 -12.19 -10.60
C MET A 144 -0.39 -11.37 -9.51
N ASN A 145 0.35 -10.88 -8.50
CA ASN A 145 -0.17 -9.98 -7.48
C ASN A 145 -0.64 -8.65 -8.11
N LYS A 146 0.21 -8.02 -8.94
CA LYS A 146 -0.14 -6.80 -9.67
C LYS A 146 -1.36 -6.99 -10.58
N LEU A 147 -1.44 -8.13 -11.27
CA LEU A 147 -2.61 -8.49 -12.09
C LEU A 147 -3.87 -8.64 -11.22
N SER A 148 -3.77 -9.27 -10.05
CA SER A 148 -4.89 -9.38 -9.10
C SER A 148 -5.39 -8.02 -8.65
N ALA A 149 -4.47 -7.11 -8.29
CA ALA A 149 -4.79 -5.73 -7.93
C ALA A 149 -5.49 -4.99 -9.08
N ALA A 150 -4.97 -5.11 -10.31
CA ALA A 150 -5.57 -4.48 -11.47
C ALA A 150 -7.02 -4.96 -11.69
N ILE A 151 -7.28 -6.26 -11.54
CA ILE A 151 -8.64 -6.82 -11.64
C ILE A 151 -9.55 -6.23 -10.56
N VAL A 152 -9.14 -6.27 -9.30
CA VAL A 152 -9.95 -5.77 -8.16
C VAL A 152 -10.25 -4.28 -8.31
N ILE A 153 -9.22 -3.47 -8.57
CA ILE A 153 -9.33 -2.01 -8.54
C ILE A 153 -10.06 -1.45 -9.76
N THR A 154 -10.05 -2.14 -10.92
CA THR A 154 -10.79 -1.72 -12.11
C THR A 154 -12.16 -2.38 -12.26
N SER A 155 -12.53 -3.28 -11.35
CA SER A 155 -13.88 -3.85 -11.29
C SER A 155 -14.88 -2.85 -10.74
N GLN A 156 -16.15 -3.05 -11.10
CA GLN A 156 -17.28 -2.41 -10.45
C GLN A 156 -17.42 -2.91 -9.01
N GLY A 157 -18.09 -2.14 -8.16
CA GLY A 157 -18.26 -2.48 -6.75
C GLY A 157 -17.25 -1.80 -5.83
N ILE A 158 -17.18 -2.28 -4.60
CA ILE A 158 -16.31 -1.74 -3.54
C ILE A 158 -15.00 -2.53 -3.55
N PRO A 159 -13.89 -1.94 -3.98
CA PRO A 159 -12.59 -2.63 -3.95
C PRO A 159 -12.13 -2.82 -2.49
N PHE A 160 -11.69 -4.01 -2.17
CA PHE A 160 -11.18 -4.36 -0.85
C PHE A 160 -9.82 -5.07 -1.00
N SER A 161 -8.85 -4.68 -0.20
CA SER A 161 -7.53 -5.32 -0.11
C SER A 161 -7.20 -5.67 1.34
N LEU A 162 -6.65 -6.85 1.58
CA LEU A 162 -6.08 -7.20 2.87
C LEU A 162 -4.85 -6.34 3.14
N GLY A 163 -4.78 -5.68 4.31
CA GLY A 163 -3.60 -4.87 4.67
C GLY A 163 -2.30 -5.68 4.55
N GLY A 164 -1.36 -5.17 3.76
CA GLY A 164 -0.10 -5.83 3.40
C GLY A 164 -0.13 -6.60 2.07
N GLU A 165 -1.28 -6.73 1.40
CA GLU A 165 -1.38 -7.36 0.09
C GLU A 165 -0.52 -6.62 -0.94
N GLU A 166 -0.43 -5.30 -0.83
CA GLU A 166 0.36 -4.39 -1.65
C GLU A 166 1.89 -4.52 -1.47
N PHE A 167 2.33 -5.24 -0.43
CA PHE A 167 3.74 -5.64 -0.25
C PHE A 167 3.89 -7.13 -0.01
N CYS A 168 3.04 -7.92 -0.67
CA CYS A 168 3.12 -9.38 -0.69
C CYS A 168 3.16 -10.03 0.70
N ARG A 169 2.25 -9.60 1.60
CA ARG A 169 2.10 -10.16 2.95
C ARG A 169 1.99 -11.68 2.90
N SER A 170 2.74 -12.34 3.78
CA SER A 170 2.67 -13.77 4.01
C SER A 170 2.33 -14.06 5.46
N LYS A 171 1.57 -15.12 5.68
CA LYS A 171 1.32 -15.78 6.96
C LYS A 171 1.98 -17.17 7.00
N ASP A 172 3.07 -17.35 6.23
CA ASP A 172 3.81 -18.61 6.08
C ASP A 172 2.93 -19.80 5.62
N GLY A 173 1.87 -19.53 4.85
CA GLY A 173 0.94 -20.53 4.35
C GLY A 173 -0.12 -20.98 5.37
N ASP A 174 -0.27 -20.27 6.48
CA ASP A 174 -1.34 -20.52 7.46
C ASP A 174 -2.68 -19.96 6.93
N ASP A 175 -3.61 -20.88 6.63
CA ASP A 175 -4.95 -20.56 6.11
C ASP A 175 -5.99 -20.33 7.22
N ASN A 176 -5.62 -20.55 8.50
CA ASN A 176 -6.51 -20.43 9.64
C ASN A 176 -5.87 -19.73 10.84
N SER A 177 -5.22 -18.60 10.57
CA SER A 177 -4.29 -17.92 11.47
C SER A 177 -4.93 -17.17 12.66
N TYR A 178 -6.26 -17.24 12.85
CA TYR A 178 -6.94 -16.45 13.89
C TYR A 178 -6.45 -16.75 15.32
N ALA A 179 -5.99 -17.97 15.57
CA ALA A 179 -5.43 -18.41 16.85
C ALA A 179 -3.91 -18.65 16.79
N SER A 180 -3.27 -18.37 15.66
CA SER A 180 -1.84 -18.52 15.48
C SER A 180 -1.07 -17.41 16.18
N SER A 181 0.23 -17.56 16.29
CA SER A 181 1.05 -16.62 17.04
C SER A 181 1.08 -15.22 16.39
N ARG A 182 1.50 -14.24 17.18
CA ARG A 182 1.69 -12.86 16.69
C ARG A 182 2.65 -12.83 15.49
N LYS A 183 3.66 -13.71 15.48
CA LYS A 183 4.66 -13.76 14.40
C LYS A 183 4.03 -14.06 13.03
N GLU A 184 3.07 -14.96 12.95
CA GLU A 184 2.36 -15.29 11.72
C GLU A 184 1.40 -14.18 11.29
N ASN A 185 0.82 -13.46 12.25
CA ASN A 185 -0.22 -12.45 12.00
C ASN A 185 0.31 -11.03 11.81
N MET A 186 1.52 -10.70 12.29
CA MET A 186 2.11 -9.37 12.13
C MET A 186 2.43 -9.04 10.68
N LEU A 187 2.45 -7.75 10.36
CA LEU A 187 2.96 -7.27 9.08
C LEU A 187 4.49 -7.26 9.11
N ASP A 188 5.10 -7.79 8.05
CA ASP A 188 6.56 -7.70 7.85
C ASP A 188 6.89 -6.42 7.10
N TRP A 189 7.27 -5.39 7.85
CA TRP A 189 7.56 -4.07 7.29
C TRP A 189 8.85 -4.02 6.45
N GLU A 190 9.75 -5.02 6.57
CA GLU A 190 10.90 -5.15 5.66
C GLU A 190 10.45 -5.40 4.20
N ASN A 191 9.27 -5.97 4.02
CA ASN A 191 8.68 -6.19 2.69
C ASN A 191 8.33 -4.90 1.95
N VAL A 192 8.14 -3.77 2.63
CA VAL A 192 7.82 -2.50 1.98
C VAL A 192 8.94 -2.08 1.02
N ASP A 193 10.20 -2.24 1.43
CA ASP A 193 11.34 -1.95 0.55
C ASP A 193 11.49 -3.02 -0.54
N LEU A 194 11.29 -4.30 -0.17
CA LEU A 194 11.43 -5.41 -1.10
C LEU A 194 10.38 -5.39 -2.23
N TYR A 195 9.18 -4.92 -1.94
CA TYR A 195 8.04 -4.88 -2.85
C TYR A 195 7.55 -3.45 -3.13
N SER A 196 8.42 -2.45 -3.02
CA SER A 196 8.06 -1.04 -3.26
C SER A 196 7.43 -0.80 -4.63
N ASP A 197 7.84 -1.57 -5.65
CA ASP A 197 7.24 -1.53 -6.99
C ASP A 197 5.78 -2.03 -7.02
N VAL A 198 5.41 -2.94 -6.13
CA VAL A 198 4.01 -3.41 -6.00
C VAL A 198 3.17 -2.32 -5.33
N ILE A 199 3.70 -1.70 -4.26
CA ILE A 199 3.02 -0.60 -3.56
C ILE A 199 2.72 0.55 -4.53
N GLU A 200 3.72 0.99 -5.30
CA GLU A 200 3.54 2.06 -6.29
C GLU A 200 2.54 1.67 -7.39
N TYR A 201 2.51 0.39 -7.76
CA TYR A 201 1.53 -0.13 -8.72
C TYR A 201 0.10 -0.03 -8.19
N TYR A 202 -0.16 -0.45 -6.94
CA TYR A 202 -1.46 -0.30 -6.27
C TYR A 202 -1.85 1.18 -6.17
N ARG A 203 -0.92 2.04 -5.74
CA ARG A 203 -1.13 3.49 -5.67
C ARG A 203 -1.55 4.08 -7.02
N GLY A 204 -0.86 3.69 -8.09
CA GLY A 204 -1.17 4.12 -9.45
C GLY A 204 -2.54 3.66 -9.94
N LEU A 205 -2.93 2.41 -9.61
CA LEU A 205 -4.26 1.88 -9.94
C LEU A 205 -5.38 2.65 -9.22
N TYR A 206 -5.20 3.01 -7.96
CA TYR A 206 -6.17 3.84 -7.23
C TYR A 206 -6.25 5.26 -7.81
N LYS A 207 -5.13 5.87 -8.22
CA LYS A 207 -5.16 7.14 -8.96
C LYS A 207 -5.99 7.05 -10.24
N ILE A 208 -5.83 5.97 -11.03
CA ILE A 208 -6.64 5.71 -12.23
C ILE A 208 -8.12 5.58 -11.87
N ARG A 209 -8.46 4.81 -10.83
CA ARG A 209 -9.85 4.64 -10.37
C ARG A 209 -10.49 5.96 -9.96
N ASP A 210 -9.78 6.79 -9.20
CA ASP A 210 -10.26 8.10 -8.74
C ASP A 210 -10.46 9.08 -9.90
N ALA A 211 -9.63 9.01 -10.93
CA ALA A 211 -9.71 9.85 -12.11
C ALA A 211 -10.84 9.46 -13.08
N PHE A 212 -11.39 8.24 -12.96
CA PHE A 212 -12.37 7.69 -13.88
C PHE A 212 -13.64 7.23 -13.16
N ALA A 213 -14.63 8.10 -13.06
CA ALA A 213 -15.84 7.93 -12.23
C ALA A 213 -16.63 6.64 -12.54
N ALA A 214 -16.58 6.14 -13.78
CA ALA A 214 -17.27 4.93 -14.16
C ALA A 214 -16.83 3.67 -13.35
N PHE A 215 -15.60 3.61 -12.84
CA PHE A 215 -15.17 2.51 -11.96
C PHE A 215 -15.87 2.52 -10.60
N SER A 216 -16.38 3.69 -10.19
CA SER A 216 -17.05 3.90 -8.90
C SER A 216 -18.55 4.16 -9.04
N ASP A 217 -19.13 3.91 -10.22
CA ASP A 217 -20.56 4.01 -10.44
C ASP A 217 -21.31 3.02 -9.54
N SER A 218 -22.13 3.56 -8.66
CA SER A 218 -22.93 2.77 -7.72
C SER A 218 -24.20 2.19 -8.34
N THR A 219 -24.47 2.54 -9.61
CA THR A 219 -25.66 2.05 -10.35
C THR A 219 -25.27 0.88 -11.26
N ALA A 220 -26.26 0.10 -11.68
CA ALA A 220 -26.03 -0.98 -12.64
C ALA A 220 -25.82 -0.47 -14.09
N ALA A 221 -25.92 0.83 -14.36
CA ALA A 221 -25.84 1.37 -15.71
C ALA A 221 -24.47 1.10 -16.37
N THR A 222 -23.37 1.42 -15.66
CA THR A 222 -22.02 1.17 -16.16
C THR A 222 -21.74 -0.32 -16.26
N ALA A 223 -22.09 -1.12 -15.24
CA ALA A 223 -21.88 -2.57 -15.24
C ALA A 223 -22.57 -3.26 -16.43
N ASN A 224 -23.77 -2.82 -16.79
CA ASN A 224 -24.54 -3.33 -17.93
C ASN A 224 -24.03 -2.81 -19.29
N SER A 225 -23.23 -1.76 -19.31
CA SER A 225 -22.66 -1.16 -20.52
C SER A 225 -21.22 -1.60 -20.83
N LEU A 226 -20.62 -2.47 -19.98
CA LEU A 226 -19.29 -3.03 -20.23
C LEU A 226 -19.25 -3.80 -21.56
N ALA A 227 -18.38 -3.38 -22.48
CA ALA A 227 -18.24 -4.02 -23.77
C ALA A 227 -16.99 -4.93 -23.79
N TYR A 228 -17.22 -6.22 -23.61
CA TYR A 228 -16.13 -7.22 -23.59
C TYR A 228 -15.54 -7.46 -24.98
N LEU A 229 -14.22 -7.54 -25.07
CA LEU A 229 -13.53 -7.85 -26.29
C LEU A 229 -13.82 -9.31 -26.70
N SER A 230 -14.23 -9.53 -27.96
CA SER A 230 -14.70 -10.83 -28.46
C SER A 230 -13.58 -11.70 -29.03
N ASP A 231 -12.59 -11.07 -29.66
CA ASP A 231 -11.48 -11.76 -30.33
C ASP A 231 -10.19 -11.57 -29.54
N VAL A 232 -10.07 -12.35 -28.46
CA VAL A 232 -8.89 -12.30 -27.57
C VAL A 232 -8.23 -13.67 -27.48
N PRO A 233 -6.90 -13.75 -27.34
CA PRO A 233 -6.16 -15.00 -27.15
C PRO A 233 -6.67 -15.80 -25.94
N LYS A 234 -6.37 -17.09 -25.92
CA LYS A 234 -6.63 -17.94 -24.76
C LYS A 234 -5.89 -17.38 -23.53
N GLY A 235 -6.56 -17.33 -22.38
CA GLY A 235 -5.98 -16.77 -21.15
C GLY A 235 -6.06 -15.25 -21.05
N VAL A 236 -6.59 -14.58 -22.08
CA VAL A 236 -6.78 -13.12 -22.09
C VAL A 236 -8.25 -12.76 -21.89
N MET A 237 -8.49 -11.66 -21.23
CA MET A 237 -9.79 -11.01 -21.11
C MET A 237 -9.63 -9.50 -21.19
N GLY A 238 -10.58 -8.81 -21.81
CA GLY A 238 -10.57 -7.35 -21.88
C GLY A 238 -11.97 -6.79 -22.08
N TYR A 239 -12.11 -5.52 -21.75
CA TYR A 239 -13.36 -4.79 -21.94
C TYR A 239 -13.09 -3.29 -22.17
N THR A 240 -14.05 -2.61 -22.78
CA THR A 240 -14.11 -1.15 -22.79
C THR A 240 -15.22 -0.68 -21.89
N ILE A 241 -15.03 0.48 -21.30
CA ILE A 241 -15.92 1.13 -20.35
C ILE A 241 -15.97 2.63 -20.66
N ASN A 242 -17.20 3.19 -20.76
CA ASN A 242 -17.40 4.60 -20.98
C ASN A 242 -17.53 5.33 -19.64
N ASN A 243 -17.03 6.56 -19.56
CA ASN A 243 -17.17 7.37 -18.36
C ASN A 243 -18.60 7.85 -18.16
N THR A 244 -18.96 8.09 -16.91
CA THR A 244 -20.24 8.68 -16.51
C THR A 244 -20.19 10.20 -16.42
N GLU A 245 -18.98 10.80 -16.37
CA GLU A 245 -18.77 12.25 -16.30
C GLU A 245 -18.35 12.84 -17.65
N SER A 246 -18.98 13.96 -18.04
CA SER A 246 -18.59 14.72 -19.22
C SER A 246 -17.38 15.62 -18.95
N GLY A 247 -16.57 15.89 -19.98
CA GLY A 247 -15.38 16.75 -19.85
C GLY A 247 -14.18 16.11 -19.14
N LYS A 248 -14.27 14.80 -18.88
CA LYS A 248 -13.21 13.95 -18.35
C LYS A 248 -12.77 12.94 -19.41
N TRP A 249 -11.90 12.02 -19.06
CA TRP A 249 -11.58 10.87 -19.92
C TRP A 249 -12.88 10.17 -20.34
N SER A 250 -13.06 9.95 -21.63
CA SER A 250 -14.35 9.50 -22.16
C SER A 250 -14.50 7.99 -22.12
N GLN A 251 -13.42 7.24 -22.41
CA GLN A 251 -13.46 5.79 -22.48
C GLN A 251 -12.13 5.18 -22.04
N MET A 252 -12.21 4.05 -21.36
CA MET A 252 -11.05 3.20 -21.08
C MET A 252 -11.18 1.83 -21.74
N CYS A 253 -10.02 1.22 -22.05
CA CYS A 253 -9.88 -0.16 -22.43
C CYS A 253 -8.97 -0.86 -21.42
N VAL A 254 -9.48 -1.90 -20.77
CA VAL A 254 -8.77 -2.69 -19.75
C VAL A 254 -8.58 -4.10 -20.28
N ILE A 255 -7.35 -4.62 -20.24
CA ILE A 255 -7.00 -5.94 -20.75
C ILE A 255 -6.16 -6.67 -19.71
N PHE A 256 -6.53 -7.91 -19.41
CA PHE A 256 -5.86 -8.81 -18.49
C PHE A 256 -5.31 -10.02 -19.26
N ASN A 257 -4.07 -10.36 -19.03
CA ASN A 257 -3.43 -11.55 -19.55
C ASN A 257 -2.98 -12.46 -18.37
N GLY A 258 -3.68 -13.55 -18.15
CA GLY A 258 -3.34 -14.56 -17.15
C GLY A 258 -2.54 -15.73 -17.70
N SER A 259 -2.02 -15.66 -18.92
CA SER A 259 -1.19 -16.72 -19.52
C SER A 259 0.30 -16.49 -19.29
N ASP A 260 1.09 -17.56 -19.41
CA ASP A 260 2.56 -17.57 -19.23
C ASP A 260 3.35 -16.88 -20.34
N SER A 261 2.67 -16.29 -21.32
CA SER A 261 3.32 -15.65 -22.47
C SER A 261 2.68 -14.31 -22.82
N ALA A 262 3.48 -13.41 -23.36
CA ALA A 262 2.98 -12.15 -23.88
C ALA A 262 2.01 -12.39 -25.04
N GLN A 263 0.93 -11.61 -25.08
CA GLN A 263 -0.12 -11.70 -26.09
C GLN A 263 -0.30 -10.37 -26.81
N ASN A 264 -0.52 -10.42 -28.13
CA ASN A 264 -0.95 -9.25 -28.88
C ASN A 264 -2.48 -9.23 -28.93
N VAL A 265 -3.07 -8.16 -28.46
CA VAL A 265 -4.53 -8.03 -28.34
C VAL A 265 -5.02 -6.88 -29.21
N THR A 266 -6.05 -7.15 -30.02
CA THR A 266 -6.70 -6.11 -30.81
C THR A 266 -7.55 -5.23 -29.89
N ALA A 267 -7.23 -3.93 -29.87
CA ALA A 267 -7.98 -2.89 -29.18
C ALA A 267 -8.17 -1.72 -30.14
N LYS A 268 -9.28 -1.73 -30.91
CA LYS A 268 -9.53 -0.73 -31.96
C LYS A 268 -9.57 0.69 -31.39
N GLY A 269 -8.88 1.62 -32.06
CA GLY A 269 -8.79 3.03 -31.66
C GLY A 269 -7.38 3.46 -31.34
N ASP A 270 -7.23 4.71 -30.93
CA ASP A 270 -5.98 5.31 -30.49
C ASP A 270 -6.00 5.46 -28.97
N TRP A 271 -5.01 4.93 -28.30
CA TRP A 271 -4.97 4.79 -26.84
C TRP A 271 -3.68 5.30 -26.24
N VAL A 272 -3.80 5.90 -25.07
CA VAL A 272 -2.69 6.17 -24.15
C VAL A 272 -2.67 5.07 -23.08
N VAL A 273 -1.53 4.40 -22.93
CA VAL A 273 -1.33 3.38 -21.89
C VAL A 273 -1.04 4.07 -20.57
N LEU A 274 -1.83 3.78 -19.55
CA LEU A 274 -1.72 4.30 -18.18
C LEU A 274 -1.16 3.27 -17.20
N ALA A 275 -1.32 1.97 -17.50
CA ALA A 275 -0.74 0.89 -16.73
C ALA A 275 -0.28 -0.24 -17.65
N ASP A 276 0.87 -0.84 -17.31
CA ASP A 276 1.43 -2.01 -17.95
C ASP A 276 1.96 -3.02 -16.90
N ASN A 277 2.84 -3.94 -17.25
CA ASN A 277 3.39 -4.93 -16.32
C ASN A 277 4.33 -4.33 -15.26
N LYS A 278 4.79 -3.09 -15.40
CA LYS A 278 5.79 -2.46 -14.52
C LYS A 278 5.19 -1.37 -13.65
N THR A 279 4.44 -0.47 -14.23
CA THR A 279 3.96 0.75 -13.57
C THR A 279 2.49 1.00 -13.87
N ALA A 280 1.84 1.78 -13.01
CA ALA A 280 0.49 2.32 -13.18
C ALA A 280 0.44 3.78 -12.70
N GLY A 281 -0.47 4.58 -13.25
CA GLY A 281 -0.66 5.98 -12.84
C GLY A 281 -1.41 6.77 -13.91
N LEU A 282 -1.42 8.08 -13.78
CA LEU A 282 -2.10 8.97 -14.73
C LEU A 282 -1.20 9.39 -15.91
N ARG A 283 0.05 8.92 -15.92
CA ARG A 283 1.07 9.27 -16.91
C ARG A 283 0.89 8.51 -18.20
N ASN A 284 1.29 9.13 -19.31
CA ASN A 284 1.40 8.47 -20.59
C ASN A 284 2.66 7.58 -20.62
N ILE A 285 2.49 6.27 -20.51
CA ILE A 285 3.59 5.30 -20.67
C ILE A 285 3.97 5.19 -22.14
N LYS A 286 2.98 5.07 -23.03
CA LYS A 286 3.14 5.00 -24.48
C LYS A 286 1.80 5.16 -25.19
N ASN A 287 1.86 5.56 -26.46
CA ASN A 287 0.70 5.56 -27.34
C ASN A 287 0.64 4.27 -28.17
N VAL A 288 -0.55 3.72 -28.35
CA VAL A 288 -0.80 2.54 -29.18
C VAL A 288 -2.03 2.72 -30.06
N THR A 289 -2.04 2.11 -31.25
CA THR A 289 -3.14 2.17 -32.19
C THR A 289 -3.61 0.79 -32.58
N ASN A 290 -4.89 0.50 -32.42
CA ASN A 290 -5.60 -0.71 -32.82
C ASN A 290 -5.13 -2.04 -32.18
N SER A 291 -3.96 -2.08 -31.56
CA SER A 291 -3.45 -3.29 -30.90
C SER A 291 -2.42 -2.95 -29.83
N VAL A 292 -2.31 -3.81 -28.84
CA VAL A 292 -1.35 -3.66 -27.75
C VAL A 292 -0.77 -5.02 -27.37
N LYS A 293 0.55 -5.04 -27.07
CA LYS A 293 1.21 -6.19 -26.46
C LYS A 293 0.95 -6.15 -24.95
N VAL A 294 0.43 -7.24 -24.40
CA VAL A 294 0.18 -7.46 -22.97
C VAL A 294 1.12 -8.56 -22.50
N GLU A 295 2.03 -8.26 -21.60
CA GLU A 295 3.02 -9.20 -21.08
C GLU A 295 2.35 -10.36 -20.31
N ALA A 296 3.08 -11.43 -20.03
CA ALA A 296 2.60 -12.56 -19.22
C ALA A 296 2.17 -12.07 -17.83
N HIS A 297 1.10 -12.65 -17.29
CA HIS A 297 0.57 -12.35 -15.96
C HIS A 297 0.45 -10.84 -15.67
N SER A 298 -0.09 -10.08 -16.63
CA SER A 298 -0.15 -8.62 -16.50
C SER A 298 -1.47 -8.01 -16.95
N ALA A 299 -1.68 -6.76 -16.57
CA ALA A 299 -2.76 -5.92 -17.07
C ALA A 299 -2.20 -4.81 -17.97
N VAL A 300 -3.02 -4.34 -18.92
CA VAL A 300 -2.84 -3.06 -19.60
C VAL A 300 -4.13 -2.26 -19.45
N ILE A 301 -4.00 -1.03 -18.95
CA ILE A 301 -5.11 -0.09 -18.79
C ILE A 301 -4.82 1.10 -19.69
N MET A 302 -5.78 1.44 -20.55
CA MET A 302 -5.61 2.48 -21.57
C MET A 302 -6.82 3.43 -21.56
N VAL A 303 -6.56 4.68 -21.87
CA VAL A 303 -7.57 5.71 -22.07
C VAL A 303 -7.54 6.19 -23.52
N ASP A 304 -8.66 6.59 -24.11
CA ASP A 304 -8.67 7.14 -25.46
C ASP A 304 -7.83 8.41 -25.55
N THR A 305 -6.96 8.47 -26.56
CA THR A 305 -5.95 9.55 -26.71
C THR A 305 -6.61 10.93 -26.77
N LYS A 306 -7.74 11.07 -27.47
CA LYS A 306 -8.39 12.35 -27.64
C LYS A 306 -8.87 12.95 -26.31
N SER A 307 -9.49 12.13 -25.46
CA SER A 307 -9.95 12.62 -24.15
C SER A 307 -8.81 12.75 -23.15
N TYR A 308 -7.76 11.93 -23.24
CA TYR A 308 -6.56 12.10 -22.44
C TYR A 308 -5.96 13.51 -22.62
N ASP A 309 -5.72 13.91 -23.88
CA ASP A 309 -5.16 15.22 -24.20
C ASP A 309 -6.06 16.39 -23.79
N SER A 310 -7.38 16.23 -23.91
CA SER A 310 -8.35 17.31 -23.67
C SER A 310 -8.78 17.48 -22.22
N ALA A 311 -8.72 16.42 -21.40
CA ALA A 311 -9.25 16.46 -20.03
C ALA A 311 -8.32 17.15 -19.03
N GLY A 312 -7.03 17.30 -19.35
CA GLY A 312 -6.03 17.91 -18.46
C GLY A 312 -5.85 17.17 -17.13
N ILE A 313 -6.17 15.88 -17.09
CA ILE A 313 -5.97 15.03 -15.93
C ILE A 313 -4.53 14.51 -16.02
N MET A 314 -3.68 14.98 -15.12
CA MET A 314 -2.26 14.64 -15.09
C MET A 314 -1.86 14.22 -13.68
N ASP A 315 -0.81 13.44 -13.60
CA ASP A 315 -0.12 13.19 -12.33
C ASP A 315 0.65 14.46 -11.92
N ASP A 316 0.67 14.78 -10.66
CA ASP A 316 1.47 15.87 -10.09
C ASP A 316 2.93 15.45 -9.82
N GLU A 317 3.22 14.15 -9.95
CA GLU A 317 4.55 13.56 -9.82
C GLU A 317 5.00 12.91 -11.13
N GLY A 318 6.28 12.98 -11.43
CA GLY A 318 6.96 12.15 -12.42
C GLY A 318 7.38 10.81 -11.85
N ALA A 319 7.77 9.86 -12.70
CA ALA A 319 8.27 8.56 -12.26
C ALA A 319 9.45 8.07 -13.09
N VAL A 320 10.34 7.31 -12.41
CA VAL A 320 11.41 6.54 -13.05
C VAL A 320 11.30 5.10 -12.56
N VAL A 321 11.14 4.16 -13.47
CA VAL A 321 11.19 2.73 -13.17
C VAL A 321 12.66 2.30 -13.16
N ILE A 322 13.11 1.74 -12.05
CA ILE A 322 14.48 1.27 -11.83
C ILE A 322 14.42 -0.26 -11.79
N ASP A 323 14.97 -0.91 -12.82
CA ASP A 323 15.06 -2.36 -12.89
C ASP A 323 16.41 -2.82 -12.31
N TYR A 324 16.40 -3.67 -11.28
CA TYR A 324 17.59 -4.27 -10.68
C TYR A 324 17.88 -5.63 -11.29
N TYR A 325 19.06 -5.78 -11.87
CA TYR A 325 19.54 -7.01 -12.49
C TYR A 325 20.70 -7.63 -11.72
N ASP A 326 20.73 -8.95 -11.64
CA ASP A 326 21.94 -9.65 -11.19
C ASP A 326 23.06 -9.38 -12.18
N ASN A 327 24.21 -8.90 -11.66
CA ASN A 327 25.32 -8.43 -12.50
C ASN A 327 26.00 -9.55 -13.30
N LYS A 328 25.87 -10.82 -12.88
CA LYS A 328 26.51 -11.98 -13.51
C LYS A 328 25.57 -12.68 -14.51
N THR A 329 24.31 -12.81 -14.14
CA THR A 329 23.33 -13.58 -14.91
C THR A 329 22.43 -12.73 -15.79
N GLU A 330 22.45 -11.41 -15.59
CA GLU A 330 21.57 -10.42 -16.24
C GLU A 330 20.06 -10.72 -16.05
N LYS A 331 19.71 -11.49 -15.02
CA LYS A 331 18.33 -11.74 -14.67
C LYS A 331 17.77 -10.59 -13.85
N LEU A 332 16.54 -10.22 -14.13
CA LEU A 332 15.79 -9.25 -13.32
C LEU A 332 15.60 -9.82 -11.90
N ILE A 333 15.96 -9.03 -10.89
CA ILE A 333 15.80 -9.36 -9.47
C ILE A 333 14.53 -8.70 -8.93
N LYS A 334 14.39 -7.39 -9.17
CA LYS A 334 13.23 -6.57 -8.76
C LYS A 334 13.15 -5.32 -9.61
N SER A 335 12.00 -4.68 -9.60
CA SER A 335 11.84 -3.30 -10.07
C SER A 335 11.47 -2.40 -8.90
N GLN A 336 11.74 -1.11 -9.03
CA GLN A 336 11.36 -0.08 -8.08
C GLN A 336 10.91 1.15 -8.88
N THR A 337 9.88 1.85 -8.42
CA THR A 337 9.47 3.12 -9.01
C THR A 337 9.90 4.25 -8.08
N LEU A 338 10.74 5.15 -8.60
CA LEU A 338 11.06 6.41 -7.94
C LEU A 338 10.09 7.46 -8.45
N THR A 339 9.40 8.17 -7.56
CA THR A 339 8.53 9.30 -7.90
C THR A 339 9.10 10.61 -7.36
N GLY A 340 8.75 11.71 -8.01
CA GLY A 340 9.13 13.05 -7.58
C GLY A 340 8.32 14.12 -8.27
N GLU A 341 8.29 15.32 -7.69
CA GLU A 341 7.57 16.48 -8.24
C GLU A 341 8.04 16.79 -9.66
N LEU A 342 7.09 17.05 -10.58
CA LEU A 342 7.40 17.41 -11.97
C LEU A 342 8.33 18.62 -12.04
N GLY A 343 9.38 18.50 -12.86
CA GLY A 343 10.41 19.54 -13.01
C GLY A 343 11.58 19.44 -12.02
N THR A 344 11.50 18.58 -10.99
CA THR A 344 12.64 18.33 -10.10
C THR A 344 13.61 17.32 -10.72
N SER A 345 14.89 17.41 -10.36
CA SER A 345 15.93 16.53 -10.89
C SER A 345 16.12 15.28 -10.02
N TYR A 346 16.50 14.18 -10.66
CA TYR A 346 16.97 12.97 -10.00
C TYR A 346 18.38 12.57 -10.49
N ASP A 347 19.13 11.89 -9.63
CA ASP A 347 20.47 11.35 -9.94
C ASP A 347 20.66 9.98 -9.29
N LEU A 348 20.71 8.94 -10.11
CA LEU A 348 20.88 7.54 -9.71
C LEU A 348 22.32 7.04 -9.90
N THR A 349 23.28 7.94 -10.25
CA THR A 349 24.68 7.56 -10.57
C THR A 349 25.36 6.84 -9.41
N ASN A 350 25.09 7.30 -8.20
CA ASN A 350 25.72 6.82 -6.97
C ASN A 350 24.71 6.15 -6.04
N LEU A 351 23.82 5.34 -6.61
CA LEU A 351 22.93 4.55 -5.79
C LEU A 351 23.72 3.74 -4.76
N ALA A 352 23.38 3.91 -3.50
CA ALA A 352 24.01 3.16 -2.42
C ALA A 352 23.66 1.67 -2.53
N SER A 353 24.61 0.83 -2.12
CA SER A 353 24.33 -0.58 -1.90
C SER A 353 23.23 -0.73 -0.85
N THR A 354 22.29 -1.62 -1.10
CA THR A 354 21.19 -1.91 -0.17
C THR A 354 21.63 -2.96 0.85
N LEU A 355 20.80 -3.24 1.85
CA LEU A 355 21.08 -4.24 2.86
C LEU A 355 21.55 -5.59 2.26
N ASN A 356 20.88 -6.04 1.20
CA ASN A 356 21.08 -7.36 0.60
C ASN A 356 21.92 -7.35 -0.68
N TYR A 357 22.21 -6.16 -1.27
CA TYR A 357 22.82 -6.08 -2.60
C TYR A 357 23.89 -5.00 -2.69
N ASP A 358 24.98 -5.31 -3.36
CA ASP A 358 26.01 -4.36 -3.78
C ASP A 358 25.70 -3.83 -5.17
N VAL A 359 25.59 -2.51 -5.33
CA VAL A 359 25.47 -1.87 -6.65
C VAL A 359 26.82 -1.91 -7.36
N LYS A 360 26.85 -2.46 -8.58
CA LYS A 360 28.07 -2.60 -9.40
C LYS A 360 28.10 -1.59 -10.56
N LYS A 361 26.99 -1.37 -11.22
CA LYS A 361 26.87 -0.36 -12.31
C LYS A 361 25.41 0.06 -12.50
N THR A 362 25.23 1.19 -13.13
CA THR A 362 23.93 1.72 -13.56
C THR A 362 23.94 1.99 -15.06
N ASP A 363 22.78 1.96 -15.72
CA ASP A 363 22.58 2.17 -17.15
C ASP A 363 21.19 2.78 -17.43
N GLY A 364 20.99 3.38 -18.62
CA GLY A 364 19.74 4.02 -19.01
C GLY A 364 19.59 5.43 -18.48
N GLU A 365 18.39 5.85 -18.14
CA GLU A 365 18.05 7.20 -17.67
C GLU A 365 18.41 7.38 -16.19
N ILE A 366 19.72 7.32 -15.89
CA ILE A 366 20.25 7.40 -14.52
C ILE A 366 20.31 8.84 -13.95
N LYS A 367 20.12 9.85 -14.80
CA LYS A 367 19.97 11.27 -14.41
C LYS A 367 18.93 11.90 -15.30
N GLY A 368 18.14 12.78 -14.72
CA GLY A 368 17.12 13.47 -15.48
C GLY A 368 16.31 14.42 -14.64
N VAL A 369 15.18 14.78 -15.20
CA VAL A 369 14.14 15.58 -14.56
C VAL A 369 12.85 14.77 -14.61
N PHE A 370 12.11 14.75 -13.53
CA PHE A 370 10.78 14.11 -13.52
C PHE A 370 9.86 14.85 -14.50
N THR A 371 9.30 14.10 -15.43
CA THR A 371 8.37 14.58 -16.46
C THR A 371 7.07 13.81 -16.40
N ASP A 372 6.12 14.14 -17.26
CA ASP A 372 4.89 13.41 -17.48
C ASP A 372 5.10 12.05 -18.18
N GLN A 373 6.32 11.78 -18.67
CA GLN A 373 6.74 10.49 -19.22
C GLN A 373 7.43 9.65 -18.14
N VAL A 374 7.26 8.34 -18.21
CA VAL A 374 7.96 7.41 -17.31
C VAL A 374 9.39 7.18 -17.80
N GLY A 375 10.35 7.54 -16.98
CA GLY A 375 11.76 7.25 -17.22
C GLY A 375 12.13 5.80 -16.91
N HIS A 376 13.23 5.29 -17.47
CA HIS A 376 13.70 3.93 -17.25
C HIS A 376 15.19 3.88 -16.96
N ALA A 377 15.55 3.31 -15.81
CA ALA A 377 16.93 3.07 -15.41
C ALA A 377 17.17 1.59 -15.11
N LYS A 378 18.43 1.17 -15.24
CA LYS A 378 18.86 -0.18 -14.88
C LYS A 378 19.98 -0.11 -13.86
N VAL A 379 19.90 -0.97 -12.87
CA VAL A 379 20.90 -1.11 -11.80
C VAL A 379 21.35 -2.57 -11.78
N TYR A 380 22.64 -2.80 -11.89
CA TYR A 380 23.22 -4.14 -11.81
C TYR A 380 23.82 -4.34 -10.43
N VAL A 381 23.38 -5.38 -9.76
CA VAL A 381 23.75 -5.68 -8.37
C VAL A 381 24.31 -7.08 -8.21
N GLU A 382 25.07 -7.29 -7.15
CA GLU A 382 25.45 -8.61 -6.67
C GLU A 382 24.91 -8.80 -5.26
N GLU A 383 24.50 -10.00 -4.93
CA GLU A 383 24.05 -10.34 -3.59
C GLU A 383 25.18 -10.08 -2.59
N TYR A 384 24.86 -9.41 -1.48
CA TYR A 384 25.82 -9.19 -0.40
C TYR A 384 26.03 -10.49 0.36
N ASP A 385 27.26 -11.00 0.33
CA ASP A 385 27.68 -12.26 0.97
C ASP A 385 28.44 -12.04 2.29
N GLY A 386 28.52 -10.78 2.76
CA GLY A 386 29.19 -10.42 4.01
C GLY A 386 28.34 -10.67 5.26
N GLU A 387 28.95 -10.46 6.41
CA GLU A 387 28.28 -10.65 7.71
C GLU A 387 27.23 -9.57 7.98
N MET A 388 26.07 -10.01 8.43
CA MET A 388 24.99 -9.15 8.94
C MET A 388 25.11 -9.01 10.46
N SER A 389 24.72 -7.84 10.96
CA SER A 389 24.66 -7.54 12.38
C SER A 389 23.27 -7.07 12.80
N THR A 390 22.91 -7.30 14.05
CA THR A 390 21.61 -6.95 14.60
C THR A 390 21.76 -6.16 15.89
N VAL A 391 20.97 -5.10 16.03
CA VAL A 391 20.77 -4.39 17.30
C VAL A 391 19.37 -4.71 17.82
N THR A 392 19.29 -5.25 19.03
CA THR A 392 18.03 -5.44 19.74
C THR A 392 17.80 -4.22 20.64
N VAL A 393 16.71 -3.50 20.39
CA VAL A 393 16.32 -2.35 21.23
C VAL A 393 15.23 -2.79 22.20
N LYS A 394 15.51 -2.67 23.51
CA LYS A 394 14.66 -3.11 24.61
C LYS A 394 14.11 -1.93 25.41
N PHE A 395 12.93 -2.12 25.95
CA PHE A 395 12.23 -1.16 26.80
C PHE A 395 11.90 -1.81 28.14
N VAL A 396 12.49 -1.30 29.21
CA VAL A 396 12.39 -1.95 30.52
C VAL A 396 11.93 -0.97 31.61
N ASP A 397 11.22 -1.49 32.60
CA ASP A 397 10.97 -0.80 33.88
C ASP A 397 12.29 -0.62 34.62
N GLU A 398 12.65 0.61 34.98
CA GLU A 398 13.92 0.94 35.65
C GLU A 398 14.08 0.27 37.01
N THR A 399 12.95 -0.08 37.68
CA THR A 399 12.97 -0.61 39.05
C THR A 399 13.35 -2.08 39.09
N ASN A 400 12.91 -2.87 38.10
CA ASN A 400 13.03 -4.33 38.12
C ASN A 400 13.60 -4.93 36.84
N ASN A 401 13.93 -4.11 35.84
CA ASN A 401 14.42 -4.51 34.50
C ASN A 401 13.50 -5.46 33.73
N THR A 402 12.20 -5.50 34.05
CA THR A 402 11.24 -6.27 33.23
C THR A 402 10.96 -5.54 31.93
N GLU A 403 10.86 -6.27 30.83
CA GLU A 403 10.42 -5.72 29.54
C GLU A 403 8.94 -5.28 29.67
N ILE A 404 8.65 -4.03 29.28
CA ILE A 404 7.34 -3.39 29.39
C ILE A 404 6.71 -3.09 28.02
N GLU A 405 7.49 -3.27 26.96
CA GLU A 405 7.09 -3.14 25.57
C GLU A 405 7.94 -4.12 24.75
N ASP A 406 7.42 -4.60 23.62
CA ASP A 406 8.14 -5.52 22.76
C ASP A 406 9.42 -4.88 22.22
N SER A 407 10.51 -5.64 22.26
CA SER A 407 11.78 -5.22 21.65
C SER A 407 11.66 -5.22 20.12
N PHE A 408 12.38 -4.34 19.45
CA PHE A 408 12.53 -4.39 18.00
C PHE A 408 13.98 -4.60 17.56
N LEU A 409 14.16 -5.03 16.31
CA LEU A 409 15.44 -5.36 15.74
C LEU A 409 15.82 -4.34 14.67
N VAL A 410 17.04 -3.78 14.77
CA VAL A 410 17.68 -3.02 13.70
C VAL A 410 18.75 -3.90 13.08
N LYS A 411 18.58 -4.25 11.80
CA LYS A 411 19.58 -5.05 11.05
C LYS A 411 20.37 -4.13 10.13
N ASN A 412 21.66 -4.37 10.01
CA ASN A 412 22.51 -3.74 9.01
C ASN A 412 23.74 -4.62 8.73
N ARG A 413 24.54 -4.24 7.74
CA ARG A 413 25.81 -4.89 7.44
C ARG A 413 26.80 -4.67 8.57
N LYS A 414 27.62 -5.67 8.85
CA LYS A 414 28.70 -5.53 9.85
C LYS A 414 29.64 -4.39 9.47
N GLY A 415 29.93 -3.53 10.42
CA GLY A 415 30.77 -2.34 10.24
C GLY A 415 29.99 -1.08 9.86
N GLU A 416 28.72 -1.19 9.45
CA GLU A 416 27.88 -0.05 9.13
C GLU A 416 27.36 0.67 10.38
N GLN A 417 26.94 1.90 10.19
CA GLN A 417 26.37 2.75 11.23
C GLN A 417 24.91 2.35 11.50
N TYR A 418 24.50 2.36 12.77
CA TYR A 418 23.10 2.26 13.16
C TYR A 418 22.67 3.44 14.02
N TYR A 419 21.39 3.73 13.99
CA TYR A 419 20.72 4.72 14.84
C TYR A 419 19.46 4.09 15.44
N THR A 420 19.14 4.44 16.68
CA THR A 420 17.85 4.07 17.25
C THR A 420 16.77 4.97 16.66
N PRO A 421 15.67 4.41 16.12
CA PRO A 421 14.52 5.19 15.66
C PRO A 421 13.75 5.81 16.85
N ASP A 422 12.66 6.50 16.54
CA ASP A 422 11.77 7.08 17.55
C ASP A 422 11.30 6.03 18.55
N LEU A 423 11.32 6.42 19.84
CA LEU A 423 10.99 5.53 20.94
C LEU A 423 9.47 5.44 21.14
N PRO A 424 8.92 4.29 21.61
CA PRO A 424 7.49 4.12 21.83
C PRO A 424 6.98 4.98 22.99
N SER A 425 5.73 5.41 22.88
CA SER A 425 4.95 5.93 23.98
C SER A 425 4.31 4.76 24.73
N ILE A 426 4.75 4.49 25.95
CA ILE A 426 4.30 3.33 26.74
C ILE A 426 3.29 3.80 27.79
N LYS A 427 2.09 3.22 27.76
CA LYS A 427 1.00 3.60 28.67
C LYS A 427 1.40 3.43 30.13
N ASN A 428 1.19 4.47 30.95
CA ASN A 428 1.56 4.54 32.36
C ASN A 428 3.07 4.52 32.65
N TYR A 429 3.89 4.81 31.67
CA TYR A 429 5.33 4.92 31.83
C TYR A 429 5.84 6.21 31.19
N LYS A 430 6.95 6.72 31.68
CA LYS A 430 7.72 7.82 31.09
C LYS A 430 9.18 7.44 30.93
N LEU A 431 9.79 7.88 29.84
CA LEU A 431 11.20 7.62 29.53
C LEU A 431 12.10 8.32 30.57
N VAL A 432 13.12 7.60 31.06
CA VAL A 432 14.14 8.13 31.97
C VAL A 432 15.17 8.91 31.17
N LEU A 433 14.98 10.23 31.03
CA LEU A 433 15.85 11.08 30.19
C LEU A 433 17.26 11.27 30.78
N ASP A 434 17.42 11.13 32.10
CA ASP A 434 18.72 11.26 32.79
C ASP A 434 19.57 9.98 32.72
N ASP A 435 19.03 8.87 32.23
CA ASP A 435 19.74 7.57 32.09
C ASP A 435 19.50 6.95 30.71
N LEU A 436 19.71 7.75 29.66
CA LEU A 436 19.64 7.29 28.28
C LEU A 436 20.88 6.44 27.92
N PRO A 437 20.71 5.37 27.10
CA PRO A 437 21.82 4.51 26.72
C PRO A 437 22.84 5.26 25.87
N THR A 438 24.12 5.10 26.18
CA THR A 438 25.26 5.69 25.42
C THR A 438 25.57 4.91 24.14
N ASN A 439 24.87 3.81 23.86
CA ASN A 439 24.98 2.99 22.68
C ASN A 439 23.69 2.99 21.84
N GLY A 440 22.88 4.05 21.91
CA GLY A 440 21.69 4.23 21.07
C GLY A 440 22.02 4.45 19.59
N ALA A 441 23.27 4.78 19.28
CA ALA A 441 23.83 4.82 17.92
C ALA A 441 25.26 4.30 17.94
N GLY A 442 25.81 3.94 16.78
CA GLY A 442 27.20 3.47 16.69
C GLY A 442 27.43 2.54 15.51
N LYS A 443 28.64 1.94 15.45
CA LYS A 443 28.98 0.96 14.44
C LYS A 443 28.64 -0.46 14.88
N LEU A 444 28.21 -1.26 13.92
CA LEU A 444 27.93 -2.68 14.09
C LEU A 444 29.22 -3.51 13.96
N ASP A 445 30.05 -3.48 14.99
CA ASP A 445 31.35 -4.18 15.07
C ASP A 445 31.24 -5.63 15.54
N SER A 446 30.05 -6.06 15.98
CA SER A 446 29.77 -7.42 16.46
C SER A 446 28.49 -7.97 15.80
N ALA A 447 28.30 -9.29 15.83
CA ALA A 447 27.14 -9.96 15.25
C ALA A 447 25.81 -9.50 15.87
N SER A 448 25.83 -9.11 17.14
CA SER A 448 24.65 -8.57 17.84
C SER A 448 25.03 -7.55 18.90
N LYS A 449 24.17 -6.56 19.10
CA LYS A 449 24.23 -5.59 20.19
C LYS A 449 22.85 -5.46 20.84
N THR A 450 22.81 -4.98 22.08
CA THR A 450 21.56 -4.63 22.76
C THR A 450 21.63 -3.19 23.22
N VAL A 451 20.57 -2.44 22.94
CA VAL A 451 20.32 -1.08 23.44
C VAL A 451 19.12 -1.16 24.36
N THR A 452 19.22 -0.64 25.59
CA THR A 452 18.15 -0.72 26.56
C THR A 452 17.74 0.67 27.00
N TYR A 453 16.47 1.02 26.77
CA TYR A 453 15.85 2.24 27.26
C TYR A 453 15.05 1.92 28.54
N LYS A 454 15.25 2.74 29.56
CA LYS A 454 14.58 2.60 30.87
C LYS A 454 13.41 3.55 30.95
N TYR A 455 12.34 3.06 31.55
CA TYR A 455 11.11 3.81 31.77
C TYR A 455 10.72 3.73 33.25
N THR A 456 10.26 4.84 33.79
CA THR A 456 9.70 4.94 35.16
C THR A 456 8.18 4.80 35.09
N ARG A 457 7.60 4.02 35.98
CA ARG A 457 6.16 3.89 36.10
C ARG A 457 5.53 5.18 36.65
N VAL A 458 4.52 5.69 35.96
CA VAL A 458 3.74 6.87 36.40
C VAL A 458 2.63 6.38 37.32
N THR A 459 2.68 6.83 38.59
CA THR A 459 1.69 6.49 39.62
C THR A 459 0.73 7.61 39.93
N ASP A 460 1.12 8.85 39.63
CA ASP A 460 0.31 10.05 39.83
C ASP A 460 -0.71 10.20 38.68
N ASP A 461 -1.98 10.38 39.02
CA ASP A 461 -3.05 10.51 38.03
C ASP A 461 -2.97 11.86 37.28
N GLU A 462 -2.42 12.93 37.87
CA GLU A 462 -2.18 14.19 37.17
C GLU A 462 -1.09 14.00 36.09
N ASP A 463 -0.01 13.29 36.41
CA ASP A 463 1.10 13.04 35.45
C ASP A 463 0.70 12.13 34.29
N LYS A 464 -0.30 11.26 34.49
CA LYS A 464 -0.86 10.41 33.41
C LYS A 464 -1.61 11.18 32.34
N THR A 465 -2.11 12.36 32.64
CA THR A 465 -2.87 13.24 31.74
C THR A 465 -2.02 14.30 31.07
N VAL A 466 -0.77 14.48 31.53
CA VAL A 466 0.14 15.47 30.94
C VAL A 466 0.53 15.03 29.51
N CYS A 467 0.33 15.95 28.56
CA CYS A 467 0.81 15.79 27.19
C CYS A 467 2.22 16.36 27.10
N ARG A 468 3.21 15.51 26.85
CA ARG A 468 4.61 15.93 26.71
C ARG A 468 5.26 15.35 25.47
N VAL A 469 6.20 16.10 24.90
CA VAL A 469 7.04 15.66 23.78
C VAL A 469 8.50 15.86 24.17
N ASN A 470 9.27 14.77 24.16
CA ASN A 470 10.70 14.77 24.44
C ASN A 470 11.46 14.75 23.11
N ALA A 471 12.34 15.71 22.89
CA ALA A 471 13.33 15.71 21.83
C ALA A 471 14.67 15.24 22.41
N ILE A 472 15.25 14.21 21.82
CA ILE A 472 16.53 13.62 22.20
C ILE A 472 17.48 13.85 21.03
N TYR A 473 18.59 14.54 21.26
CA TYR A 473 19.59 14.84 20.24
C TYR A 473 20.81 13.94 20.49
N MET A 474 21.11 13.06 19.54
CA MET A 474 22.14 12.01 19.70
C MET A 474 23.09 12.03 18.51
N ASP A 475 24.39 11.84 18.74
CA ASP A 475 25.35 11.70 17.67
C ASP A 475 25.57 10.24 17.22
N ASP A 476 26.36 10.07 16.18
CA ASP A 476 26.70 8.78 15.56
C ASP A 476 27.53 7.84 16.43
N SER A 477 28.00 8.30 17.60
CA SER A 477 28.63 7.45 18.61
C SER A 477 27.67 6.97 19.71
N GLY A 478 26.42 7.47 19.71
CA GLY A 478 25.42 7.25 20.76
C GLY A 478 25.49 8.26 21.91
N LYS A 479 26.36 9.27 21.81
CA LYS A 479 26.45 10.32 22.80
C LYS A 479 25.25 11.24 22.72
N ILE A 480 24.58 11.45 23.85
CA ILE A 480 23.50 12.43 23.98
C ILE A 480 24.12 13.85 23.94
N LEU A 481 23.68 14.63 22.97
CA LEU A 481 24.11 16.02 22.75
C LEU A 481 23.26 16.98 23.56
N ASP A 482 21.94 16.72 23.59
CA ASP A 482 20.95 17.52 24.32
C ASP A 482 19.64 16.75 24.49
N THR A 483 18.80 17.19 25.42
CA THR A 483 17.42 16.73 25.58
C THR A 483 16.51 17.93 25.86
N LYS A 484 15.31 17.93 25.31
CA LYS A 484 14.33 18.99 25.49
C LYS A 484 12.94 18.40 25.64
N THR A 485 12.22 18.81 26.67
CA THR A 485 10.82 18.44 26.87
C THR A 485 9.93 19.67 26.67
N ILE A 486 8.88 19.52 25.88
CA ILE A 486 7.80 20.50 25.76
C ILE A 486 6.49 19.86 26.25
N THR A 487 5.62 20.67 26.81
CA THR A 487 4.29 20.26 27.28
C THR A 487 3.21 21.07 26.60
N GLY A 488 2.03 20.51 26.46
CA GLY A 488 0.90 21.17 25.81
C GLY A 488 -0.44 20.55 26.19
N VAL A 489 -1.48 20.97 25.50
CA VAL A 489 -2.84 20.46 25.68
C VAL A 489 -3.12 19.44 24.57
N GLU A 490 -3.82 18.36 24.88
CA GLU A 490 -4.21 17.33 23.90
C GLU A 490 -4.92 17.95 22.70
N GLY A 491 -4.47 17.56 21.49
CA GLY A 491 -4.95 18.12 20.23
C GLY A 491 -4.25 19.41 19.77
N GLN A 492 -3.49 20.10 20.61
CA GLN A 492 -2.69 21.27 20.22
C GLN A 492 -1.51 20.82 19.32
N ALA A 493 -1.24 21.58 18.24
CA ALA A 493 -0.09 21.32 17.39
C ALA A 493 1.23 21.65 18.09
N TYR A 494 2.26 20.85 17.83
CA TYR A 494 3.64 21.12 18.22
C TYR A 494 4.60 21.01 17.03
N SER A 495 5.74 21.69 17.14
CA SER A 495 6.86 21.59 16.21
C SER A 495 8.16 21.62 16.99
N LEU A 496 9.01 20.62 16.78
CA LEU A 496 10.36 20.55 17.32
C LEU A 496 11.35 21.08 16.31
N SER A 497 12.25 21.95 16.74
CA SER A 497 13.33 22.46 15.90
C SER A 497 14.56 21.54 16.00
N GLN A 498 15.23 21.32 14.90
CA GLN A 498 16.58 20.77 14.91
C GLN A 498 17.55 21.75 15.59
N ASN A 499 18.52 21.21 16.33
CA ASN A 499 19.63 22.00 16.88
C ASN A 499 20.79 21.98 15.87
N THR A 500 21.65 23.00 15.93
CA THR A 500 22.90 23.07 15.15
C THR A 500 24.06 22.74 16.09
N TYR A 501 24.90 21.80 15.70
CA TYR A 501 26.10 21.40 16.43
C TYR A 501 27.33 21.57 15.54
N GLU A 502 28.45 22.03 16.10
CA GLU A 502 29.72 22.18 15.38
C GLU A 502 30.19 20.81 14.86
N GLU A 503 30.62 20.75 13.60
CA GLU A 503 31.10 19.56 12.91
C GLU A 503 30.10 18.38 12.88
N LYS A 504 28.79 18.63 13.04
CA LYS A 504 27.76 17.59 12.99
C LYS A 504 26.57 18.04 12.15
N ASP A 505 26.15 17.18 11.25
CA ASP A 505 24.98 17.39 10.42
C ASP A 505 23.85 16.44 10.80
N LEU A 506 22.62 16.93 10.73
CA LEU A 506 21.43 16.13 10.97
C LEU A 506 21.31 15.03 9.91
N VAL A 507 21.15 13.78 10.33
CA VAL A 507 20.99 12.63 9.42
C VAL A 507 19.66 12.72 8.69
N SER A 508 18.57 13.02 9.43
CA SER A 508 17.23 13.24 8.88
C SER A 508 16.36 13.94 9.92
N VAL A 509 15.33 14.64 9.46
CA VAL A 509 14.28 15.19 10.34
C VAL A 509 13.36 14.03 10.76
N PRO A 510 13.20 13.73 12.06
CA PRO A 510 12.29 12.68 12.51
C PRO A 510 10.85 12.94 12.10
N GLU A 511 10.11 11.90 11.74
CA GLU A 511 8.70 12.02 11.34
C GLU A 511 7.84 12.72 12.41
N LYS A 512 8.06 12.36 13.67
CA LYS A 512 7.34 12.93 14.80
C LYS A 512 7.88 14.29 15.27
N ALA A 513 8.79 14.94 14.53
CA ALA A 513 9.25 16.30 14.86
C ALA A 513 8.12 17.33 14.84
N ASN A 514 7.07 17.06 14.06
CA ASN A 514 5.86 17.87 14.01
C ASN A 514 4.63 16.98 14.26
N GLY A 515 3.65 17.49 15.02
CA GLY A 515 2.46 16.70 15.31
C GLY A 515 1.48 17.41 16.23
N THR A 516 0.61 16.64 16.86
CA THR A 516 -0.32 17.12 17.87
C THR A 516 -0.05 16.42 19.19
N PHE A 517 -0.14 17.16 20.29
CA PHE A 517 -0.03 16.60 21.63
C PHE A 517 -1.10 15.54 21.86
N LYS A 518 -0.67 14.42 22.45
CA LYS A 518 -1.54 13.32 22.90
C LYS A 518 -1.30 13.09 24.38
N SER A 519 -2.31 12.58 25.09
CA SER A 519 -2.17 12.17 26.49
C SER A 519 -1.00 11.20 26.65
N GLY A 520 -0.13 11.45 27.62
CA GLY A 520 1.13 10.73 27.84
C GLY A 520 2.33 11.42 27.19
N GLU A 521 3.28 10.63 26.70
CA GLU A 521 4.52 11.17 26.15
C GLU A 521 4.82 10.69 24.72
N ILE A 522 5.43 11.56 23.94
CA ILE A 522 5.97 11.27 22.61
C ILE A 522 7.48 11.48 22.67
N ASN A 523 8.28 10.48 22.24
CA ASN A 523 9.73 10.54 22.27
C ASN A 523 10.27 10.59 20.84
N VAL A 524 11.03 11.63 20.51
CA VAL A 524 11.54 11.95 19.18
C VAL A 524 13.06 12.00 19.22
N VAL A 525 13.74 11.21 18.39
CA VAL A 525 15.20 11.12 18.35
C VAL A 525 15.75 11.82 17.10
N PHE A 526 16.51 12.89 17.29
CA PHE A 526 17.28 13.58 16.27
C PHE A 526 18.69 13.01 16.23
N SER A 527 19.05 12.33 15.13
CA SER A 527 20.36 11.71 14.96
C SER A 527 21.28 12.59 14.13
N TYR A 528 22.53 12.75 14.58
CA TYR A 528 23.56 13.58 13.95
C TYR A 528 24.76 12.74 13.55
N SER A 529 25.38 13.06 12.40
CA SER A 529 26.59 12.42 11.89
C SER A 529 27.76 13.40 11.87
N SER A 530 28.91 12.96 12.33
CA SER A 530 30.16 13.73 12.29
C SER A 530 30.84 13.68 10.92
N ASN A 531 30.36 12.83 10.00
CA ASN A 531 30.86 12.77 8.64
C ASN A 531 29.69 12.46 7.69
N PRO A 532 28.85 13.45 7.40
CA PRO A 532 27.68 13.26 6.56
C PRO A 532 28.12 12.89 5.16
N ASP A 533 27.71 11.71 4.70
CA ASP A 533 27.72 11.38 3.28
C ASP A 533 26.56 12.15 2.64
N PRO A 534 26.81 13.12 1.72
CA PRO A 534 25.76 13.89 1.09
C PRO A 534 24.72 13.04 0.37
N LEU A 535 25.09 11.81 -0.01
CA LEU A 535 24.19 10.84 -0.66
C LEU A 535 23.35 10.04 0.34
N LYS A 536 23.82 9.85 1.58
CA LYS A 536 23.02 9.26 2.65
C LYS A 536 21.93 10.20 3.17
N GLN A 537 22.03 11.50 2.93
CA GLN A 537 20.94 12.46 3.21
C GLN A 537 19.73 12.25 2.28
N MET A 538 19.90 11.61 1.13
CA MET A 538 18.79 11.23 0.23
C MET A 538 18.20 9.83 0.56
N LEU A 539 18.93 8.98 1.29
CA LEU A 539 18.47 7.64 1.70
C LEU A 539 17.38 7.62 2.78
N PRO A 540 17.20 8.61 3.69
CA PRO A 540 16.06 8.66 4.59
C PRO A 540 14.71 8.70 3.87
N PHE A 541 14.68 9.19 2.64
CA PHE A 541 13.46 9.14 1.82
C PHE A 541 13.08 7.71 1.38
N VAL A 542 14.01 6.76 1.42
CA VAL A 542 13.75 5.34 1.17
C VAL A 542 13.35 4.60 2.46
N TYR A 543 13.89 5.00 3.63
CA TYR A 543 13.55 4.41 4.94
C TYR A 543 12.40 5.14 5.68
N VAL A 544 12.24 6.43 5.48
CA VAL A 544 11.11 7.25 6.01
C VAL A 544 9.89 7.17 5.09
N GLY A 545 10.06 6.65 3.86
CA GLY A 545 8.97 6.40 2.92
C GLY A 545 7.83 5.56 3.50
N THR A 546 8.10 4.70 4.48
CA THR A 546 7.07 3.83 5.08
C THR A 546 6.13 4.56 6.02
N GLY A 547 6.62 5.46 6.87
CA GLY A 547 5.77 6.31 7.71
C GLY A 547 5.13 7.46 6.94
N LEU A 548 5.87 8.07 5.99
CA LEU A 548 5.34 9.13 5.13
C LEU A 548 4.31 8.61 4.12
N ILE A 549 4.42 7.38 3.61
CA ILE A 549 3.43 6.80 2.69
C ILE A 549 2.10 6.59 3.43
N ILE A 550 2.10 6.14 4.68
CA ILE A 550 0.87 6.04 5.49
C ILE A 550 0.33 7.44 5.84
N ALA A 551 1.19 8.38 6.20
CA ALA A 551 0.80 9.76 6.48
C ALA A 551 0.40 10.53 5.22
N LEU A 552 1.03 10.29 4.06
CA LEU A 552 0.67 10.88 2.78
C LEU A 552 -0.58 10.23 2.18
N CYS A 553 -0.83 8.93 2.37
CA CYS A 553 -2.11 8.32 2.05
C CYS A 553 -3.23 8.89 2.92
N ALA A 554 -3.02 9.04 4.24
CA ALA A 554 -3.97 9.71 5.12
C ALA A 554 -4.09 11.20 4.79
N ALA A 555 -3.00 11.91 4.52
CA ALA A 555 -3.00 13.32 4.15
C ALA A 555 -3.54 13.57 2.74
N SER A 556 -3.31 12.67 1.76
CA SER A 556 -3.92 12.79 0.43
C SER A 556 -5.41 12.49 0.45
N VAL A 557 -5.87 11.55 1.29
CA VAL A 557 -7.29 11.31 1.54
C VAL A 557 -7.93 12.52 2.24
N ILE A 558 -7.26 13.11 3.23
CA ILE A 558 -7.73 14.33 3.92
C ILE A 558 -7.65 15.54 2.99
N TYR A 559 -6.60 15.69 2.20
CA TYR A 559 -6.44 16.79 1.24
C TYR A 559 -7.42 16.67 0.07
N SER A 560 -7.62 15.49 -0.49
CA SER A 560 -8.62 15.25 -1.54
C SER A 560 -10.05 15.43 -1.00
N SER A 561 -10.31 14.98 0.23
CA SER A 561 -11.57 15.23 0.93
C SER A 561 -11.80 16.73 1.18
N ASN A 562 -10.80 17.48 1.64
CA ASN A 562 -10.88 18.92 1.86
C ASN A 562 -10.96 19.72 0.54
N LYS A 563 -10.25 19.29 -0.50
CA LYS A 563 -10.34 19.89 -1.84
C LYS A 563 -11.70 19.62 -2.47
N ARG A 564 -12.25 18.41 -2.27
CA ARG A 564 -13.63 18.05 -2.68
C ARG A 564 -14.65 18.86 -1.89
N LYS A 565 -14.46 19.03 -0.57
CA LYS A 565 -15.30 19.87 0.29
C LYS A 565 -15.28 21.34 -0.16
N LYS A 566 -14.11 21.92 -0.42
CA LYS A 566 -13.97 23.30 -0.95
C LYS A 566 -14.61 23.47 -2.33
N ARG A 567 -14.53 22.45 -3.19
CA ARG A 567 -15.15 22.49 -4.52
C ARG A 567 -16.67 22.40 -4.45
N ILE A 568 -17.20 21.54 -3.56
CA ILE A 568 -18.65 21.43 -3.29
C ILE A 568 -19.15 22.73 -2.65
N MET A 569 -18.40 23.35 -1.74
CA MET A 569 -18.77 24.63 -1.12
C MET A 569 -18.77 25.79 -2.14
N ALA A 570 -17.78 25.80 -3.06
CA ALA A 570 -17.73 26.79 -4.15
C ALA A 570 -18.85 26.60 -5.20
N GLU A 571 -19.28 25.35 -5.44
CA GLU A 571 -20.41 25.05 -6.35
C GLU A 571 -21.78 25.35 -5.72
N LEU A 572 -21.84 25.47 -4.39
CA LEU A 572 -23.07 25.75 -3.64
C LEU A 572 -23.18 27.21 -3.17
N ASP A 573 -22.24 28.10 -3.54
CA ASP A 573 -22.18 29.51 -3.11
C ASP A 573 -22.29 29.72 -1.59
N ILE A 574 -21.74 28.78 -0.79
CA ILE A 574 -21.74 28.87 0.66
C ILE A 574 -20.40 29.46 1.11
N GLU A 575 -20.42 30.70 1.63
CA GLU A 575 -19.27 31.30 2.33
C GLU A 575 -19.07 30.63 3.71
N GLU A 576 -17.81 30.34 4.05
CA GLU A 576 -17.44 29.90 5.42
C GLU A 576 -17.61 31.09 6.39
N ASP A 577 -18.48 30.96 7.36
CA ASP A 577 -18.50 31.78 8.59
C ASP A 577 -17.53 31.21 9.64
#